data_d6ad2e701a6389e18efb2e41fd9b5b71
#
_entry.id   d6ad2e701a6389e18efb2e41fd9b5b71
#
_cell.length_a   1.000
_cell.length_b   1.000
_cell.length_c   1.000
_cell.angle_alpha   90.00
_cell.angle_beta   90.00
_cell.angle_gamma   90.00
#
_symmetry.space_group_name_H-M   'P 1'
#
loop_
_entity.id
_entity.type
_entity.pdbx_description
1 polymer ?
#
loop_
_entity_poly.entity_id
_entity_poly.type
_entity_poly.pdbx_seq_one_letter_code
_entity_poly.pdbx_strand_id
1 'polypeptide(L)'
;MEQALRGKTDLEFLEGVFGRLMANFGWWINRKDRFGRNLFEGGFLGLDNIGVFDRSAPLPTGGHLEQADGTAWMALFCQNMLEIAFELAAHERNYEGLATNYAIEFLLIAHAMNKIGPDGMWDEEDGFYYDVLRLPDGTATRLKVRSMVGLLPLCATTVVDKSQRDKVPRLTTHMIERLRRMPELLESIHPTGPRHLGVAERGLLALVNQDRLRRILTRMLDENEFLSAYGIRSLSRYHADHPYVFSVQGQRYQLSYLPAESDSGMFGGNSNWRGPIWMPVNALIIRALLHYYAYYGDNFKIECPTGAGTLMNLFEVAREITNRLTSIFLRDGNGRRPVFGGADKFQRDPHWRDNLLFYEYFHGDNGAGIGASHQTGWTGAIAALIEIFGKVDAKEFLKGGSAEALGRKKEKV
;
A
#
# COMPACT_ATOMS: atom_id res chain seq x y z
N MET A 1 -5.26 12.39 12.92
CA MET A 1 -6.18 13.41 12.35
C MET A 1 -6.92 14.17 13.44
N GLU A 2 -7.56 13.53 14.41
CA GLU A 2 -8.30 14.24 15.49
C GLU A 2 -7.39 15.03 16.41
N GLN A 3 -6.25 14.47 16.85
CA GLN A 3 -5.23 15.18 17.62
C GLN A 3 -4.74 16.45 16.89
N ALA A 4 -4.57 16.36 15.58
CA ALA A 4 -4.16 17.47 14.73
C ALA A 4 -5.27 18.52 14.54
N LEU A 5 -6.54 18.12 14.58
CA LEU A 5 -7.69 19.02 14.45
C LEU A 5 -8.10 19.66 15.76
N ARG A 6 -7.97 18.94 16.89
CA ARG A 6 -8.49 19.36 18.21
C ARG A 6 -7.40 19.63 19.25
N GLY A 7 -6.14 19.35 18.94
CA GLY A 7 -5.00 19.51 19.86
C GLY A 7 -5.00 18.52 21.05
N LYS A 8 -5.89 17.53 21.04
CA LYS A 8 -6.03 16.50 22.08
C LYS A 8 -6.24 15.13 21.46
N THR A 9 -5.57 14.13 22.03
CA THR A 9 -5.85 12.71 21.73
C THR A 9 -7.10 12.30 22.49
N ASP A 10 -8.07 11.72 21.80
CA ASP A 10 -9.22 11.07 22.43
C ASP A 10 -8.82 9.65 22.85
N LEU A 11 -8.34 9.53 24.08
CA LEU A 11 -7.83 8.26 24.60
C LEU A 11 -8.93 7.21 24.76
N GLU A 12 -10.11 7.60 25.22
CA GLU A 12 -11.25 6.69 25.40
C GLU A 12 -11.68 6.08 24.06
N PHE A 13 -11.74 6.91 23.02
CA PHE A 13 -11.99 6.43 21.66
C PHE A 13 -10.89 5.48 21.18
N LEU A 14 -9.60 5.83 21.36
CA LEU A 14 -8.48 5.00 20.94
C LEU A 14 -8.46 3.65 21.66
N GLU A 15 -8.70 3.60 22.95
CA GLU A 15 -8.80 2.37 23.74
C GLU A 15 -9.94 1.48 23.24
N GLY A 16 -11.13 2.06 23.07
CA GLY A 16 -12.29 1.35 22.57
C GLY A 16 -12.08 0.75 21.18
N VAL A 17 -11.47 1.51 20.27
CA VAL A 17 -11.10 1.02 18.92
C VAL A 17 -10.00 -0.02 18.98
N PHE A 18 -8.95 0.23 19.79
CA PHE A 18 -7.83 -0.69 19.94
C PHE A 18 -8.27 -2.06 20.44
N GLY A 19 -9.15 -2.12 21.45
CA GLY A 19 -9.69 -3.40 21.96
C GLY A 19 -10.43 -4.21 20.89
N ARG A 20 -11.25 -3.53 20.06
CA ARG A 20 -11.96 -4.19 18.94
C ARG A 20 -11.01 -4.67 17.84
N LEU A 21 -10.05 -3.84 17.48
CA LEU A 21 -9.03 -4.18 16.49
C LEU A 21 -8.12 -5.32 16.98
N MET A 22 -7.80 -5.37 18.27
CA MET A 22 -7.00 -6.45 18.86
C MET A 22 -7.68 -7.82 18.71
N ALA A 23 -8.99 -7.89 18.94
CA ALA A 23 -9.75 -9.14 18.71
C ALA A 23 -9.73 -9.52 17.21
N ASN A 24 -9.91 -8.57 16.31
CA ASN A 24 -9.84 -8.79 14.87
C ASN A 24 -8.41 -9.19 14.44
N PHE A 25 -7.38 -8.51 14.93
CA PHE A 25 -5.98 -8.84 14.66
C PHE A 25 -5.65 -10.27 15.11
N GLY A 26 -6.10 -10.67 16.31
CA GLY A 26 -5.91 -12.03 16.82
C GLY A 26 -6.48 -13.10 15.88
N TRP A 27 -7.63 -12.84 15.26
CA TRP A 27 -8.21 -13.76 14.27
C TRP A 27 -7.34 -13.86 13.00
N TRP A 28 -6.84 -12.74 12.50
CA TRP A 28 -6.01 -12.69 11.30
C TRP A 28 -4.63 -13.29 11.51
N ILE A 29 -3.93 -12.95 12.60
CA ILE A 29 -2.56 -13.41 12.85
C ILE A 29 -2.48 -14.93 13.02
N ASN A 30 -3.57 -15.58 13.42
CA ASN A 30 -3.66 -17.02 13.52
C ASN A 30 -3.89 -17.73 12.16
N ARG A 31 -3.98 -16.98 11.06
CA ARG A 31 -4.11 -17.49 9.69
C ARG A 31 -2.80 -17.48 8.92
N LYS A 32 -1.68 -17.56 9.64
CA LYS A 32 -0.36 -17.79 9.04
C LYS A 32 -0.34 -19.11 8.27
N ASP A 33 0.64 -19.19 7.39
CA ASP A 33 0.90 -20.41 6.65
C ASP A 33 1.08 -21.62 7.58
N ARG A 34 0.69 -22.79 7.10
CA ARG A 34 0.73 -24.06 7.85
C ARG A 34 2.13 -24.53 8.26
N PHE A 35 3.17 -23.88 7.76
CA PHE A 35 4.56 -24.23 8.03
C PHE A 35 5.23 -23.29 9.05
N GLY A 36 4.48 -22.30 9.58
CA GLY A 36 5.00 -21.35 10.57
C GLY A 36 6.06 -20.39 10.03
N ARG A 37 6.03 -20.09 8.73
CA ARG A 37 7.01 -19.20 8.06
C ARG A 37 6.68 -17.72 8.23
N ASN A 38 5.57 -17.38 8.88
CA ASN A 38 5.03 -16.03 9.03
C ASN A 38 4.60 -15.37 7.71
N LEU A 39 4.20 -16.18 6.74
CA LEU A 39 3.53 -15.77 5.51
C LEU A 39 2.03 -15.98 5.65
N PHE A 40 1.25 -15.39 4.76
CA PHE A 40 -0.21 -15.51 4.80
C PHE A 40 -0.75 -16.11 3.51
N GLU A 41 -1.76 -16.98 3.66
CA GLU A 41 -2.46 -17.68 2.62
C GLU A 41 -3.95 -17.31 2.67
N GLY A 42 -4.63 -17.40 1.52
CA GLY A 42 -6.08 -17.25 1.43
C GLY A 42 -6.56 -15.89 0.91
N GLY A 43 -7.58 -15.91 0.07
CA GLY A 43 -8.08 -14.81 -0.76
C GLY A 43 -8.92 -13.74 -0.05
N PHE A 44 -8.63 -13.40 1.17
CA PHE A 44 -9.45 -12.51 2.01
C PHE A 44 -9.30 -11.00 1.74
N LEU A 45 -8.43 -10.60 0.82
CA LEU A 45 -8.24 -9.17 0.49
C LEU A 45 -9.21 -8.65 -0.58
N GLY A 46 -10.00 -9.52 -1.20
CA GLY A 46 -10.94 -9.14 -2.24
C GLY A 46 -10.29 -8.73 -3.57
N LEU A 47 -9.04 -9.08 -3.81
CA LEU A 47 -8.36 -8.89 -5.09
C LEU A 47 -8.63 -10.09 -6.01
N ASP A 48 -9.88 -10.31 -6.32
CA ASP A 48 -10.43 -11.57 -6.75
C ASP A 48 -9.76 -12.17 -7.99
N ASN A 49 -9.68 -11.41 -9.07
CA ASN A 49 -9.14 -11.87 -10.34
C ASN A 49 -7.71 -11.40 -10.64
N ILE A 50 -6.98 -10.88 -9.64
CA ILE A 50 -5.64 -10.29 -9.85
C ILE A 50 -4.57 -11.31 -10.25
N GLY A 51 -4.77 -12.58 -9.93
CA GLY A 51 -3.89 -13.70 -10.26
C GLY A 51 -4.46 -14.61 -11.34
N VAL A 52 -3.74 -15.69 -11.64
CA VAL A 52 -4.16 -16.72 -12.62
C VAL A 52 -5.11 -17.75 -11.99
N PHE A 53 -5.18 -17.81 -10.67
CA PHE A 53 -6.06 -18.72 -9.92
C PHE A 53 -7.09 -17.92 -9.12
N ASP A 54 -8.23 -18.53 -8.85
CA ASP A 54 -9.13 -18.09 -7.81
C ASP A 54 -8.46 -18.27 -6.45
N ARG A 55 -8.14 -17.13 -5.81
CA ARG A 55 -7.36 -17.09 -4.57
C ARG A 55 -8.19 -17.48 -3.33
N SER A 56 -9.51 -17.57 -3.43
CA SER A 56 -10.42 -17.94 -2.36
C SER A 56 -10.87 -19.41 -2.43
N ALA A 57 -10.57 -20.11 -3.54
CA ALA A 57 -10.91 -21.50 -3.75
C ALA A 57 -9.68 -22.42 -3.57
N PRO A 58 -9.89 -23.72 -3.34
CA PRO A 58 -8.81 -24.69 -3.41
C PRO A 58 -8.12 -24.63 -4.78
N LEU A 59 -6.79 -24.57 -4.78
CA LEU A 59 -6.05 -24.48 -6.03
C LEU A 59 -6.20 -25.76 -6.86
N PRO A 60 -6.38 -25.64 -8.18
CA PRO A 60 -6.48 -26.79 -9.08
C PRO A 60 -5.21 -27.66 -9.08
N THR A 61 -4.08 -27.09 -8.63
CA THR A 61 -2.79 -27.77 -8.50
C THR A 61 -2.68 -28.65 -7.25
N GLY A 62 -3.67 -28.59 -6.34
CA GLY A 62 -3.63 -29.26 -5.03
C GLY A 62 -2.62 -28.67 -4.04
N GLY A 63 -1.90 -27.61 -4.42
CA GLY A 63 -0.96 -26.89 -3.58
C GLY A 63 -1.62 -25.72 -2.82
N HIS A 64 -0.81 -24.73 -2.46
CA HIS A 64 -1.27 -23.51 -1.80
C HIS A 64 -0.50 -22.28 -2.31
N LEU A 65 -1.08 -21.11 -2.10
CA LEU A 65 -0.54 -19.84 -2.56
C LEU A 65 -0.12 -18.99 -1.35
N GLU A 66 1.19 -18.76 -1.21
CA GLU A 66 1.73 -17.79 -0.28
C GLU A 66 1.57 -16.41 -0.93
N GLN A 67 0.76 -15.55 -0.32
CA GLN A 67 0.34 -14.29 -0.95
C GLN A 67 1.19 -13.11 -0.49
N ALA A 68 1.84 -12.42 -1.43
CA ALA A 68 2.67 -11.27 -1.12
C ALA A 68 1.84 -10.07 -0.65
N ASP A 69 0.67 -9.83 -1.24
CA ASP A 69 -0.26 -8.78 -0.81
C ASP A 69 -0.88 -9.08 0.56
N GLY A 70 -1.35 -10.30 0.80
CA GLY A 70 -1.93 -10.71 2.09
C GLY A 70 -0.90 -10.60 3.22
N THR A 71 0.33 -11.01 2.95
CA THR A 71 1.44 -10.91 3.90
C THR A 71 1.82 -9.44 4.18
N ALA A 72 1.90 -8.60 3.14
CA ALA A 72 2.16 -7.16 3.28
C ALA A 72 1.04 -6.44 4.04
N TRP A 73 -0.22 -6.84 3.81
CA TRP A 73 -1.37 -6.30 4.52
C TRP A 73 -1.33 -6.58 6.01
N MET A 74 -0.91 -7.78 6.39
CA MET A 74 -0.72 -8.13 7.81
C MET A 74 0.45 -7.36 8.43
N ALA A 75 1.52 -7.11 7.69
CA ALA A 75 2.59 -6.23 8.14
C ALA A 75 2.08 -4.81 8.40
N LEU A 76 1.26 -4.25 7.48
CA LEU A 76 0.61 -2.95 7.67
C LEU A 76 -0.33 -2.96 8.88
N PHE A 77 -1.09 -4.04 9.10
CA PHE A 77 -1.97 -4.15 10.26
C PHE A 77 -1.17 -4.16 11.58
N CYS A 78 -0.04 -4.87 11.63
CA CYS A 78 0.89 -4.80 12.77
C CYS A 78 1.34 -3.35 13.04
N GLN A 79 1.67 -2.59 12.00
CA GLN A 79 2.09 -1.19 12.14
C GLN A 79 0.96 -0.29 12.64
N ASN A 80 -0.26 -0.45 12.13
CA ASN A 80 -1.41 0.32 12.61
C ASN A 80 -1.69 0.04 14.09
N MET A 81 -1.61 -1.24 14.50
CA MET A 81 -1.75 -1.63 15.91
C MET A 81 -0.60 -1.07 16.76
N LEU A 82 0.63 -1.08 16.23
CA LEU A 82 1.79 -0.50 16.89
C LEU A 82 1.62 1.02 17.07
N GLU A 83 1.18 1.75 16.05
CA GLU A 83 0.96 3.20 16.12
C GLU A 83 -0.04 3.57 17.24
N ILE A 84 -1.17 2.85 17.33
CA ILE A 84 -2.17 3.06 18.37
C ILE A 84 -1.59 2.69 19.75
N ALA A 85 -0.97 1.51 19.87
CA ALA A 85 -0.38 1.07 21.14
C ALA A 85 0.73 2.01 21.63
N PHE A 86 1.48 2.61 20.70
CA PHE A 86 2.54 3.57 21.01
C PHE A 86 1.97 4.88 21.59
N GLU A 87 0.87 5.38 21.01
CA GLU A 87 0.18 6.57 21.55
C GLU A 87 -0.43 6.28 22.92
N LEU A 88 -1.08 5.12 23.10
CA LEU A 88 -1.64 4.72 24.40
C LEU A 88 -0.54 4.50 25.44
N ALA A 89 0.61 3.94 25.09
CA ALA A 89 1.75 3.70 25.98
C ALA A 89 2.35 5.01 26.53
N ALA A 90 2.22 6.12 25.81
CA ALA A 90 2.61 7.43 26.29
C ALA A 90 1.81 7.91 27.51
N HIS A 91 0.62 7.34 27.72
CA HIS A 91 -0.30 7.66 28.82
C HIS A 91 -0.39 6.52 29.85
N GLU A 92 -0.40 5.26 29.39
CA GLU A 92 -0.55 4.08 30.21
C GLU A 92 0.48 2.99 29.87
N ARG A 93 1.32 2.63 30.84
CA ARG A 93 2.41 1.67 30.69
C ARG A 93 2.00 0.26 30.25
N ASN A 94 0.76 -0.13 30.54
CA ASN A 94 0.24 -1.46 30.18
C ASN A 94 0.31 -1.74 28.68
N TYR A 95 0.32 -0.69 27.85
CA TYR A 95 0.40 -0.80 26.39
C TYR A 95 1.83 -1.00 25.84
N GLU A 96 2.89 -0.78 26.65
CA GLU A 96 4.29 -0.97 26.21
C GLU A 96 4.56 -2.40 25.73
N GLY A 97 4.02 -3.39 26.45
CA GLY A 97 4.15 -4.81 26.09
C GLY A 97 3.46 -5.15 24.77
N LEU A 98 2.26 -4.60 24.55
CA LEU A 98 1.51 -4.79 23.32
C LEU A 98 2.21 -4.13 22.13
N ALA A 99 2.68 -2.90 22.28
CA ALA A 99 3.46 -2.22 21.25
C ALA A 99 4.70 -3.03 20.84
N THR A 100 5.43 -3.58 21.83
CA THR A 100 6.58 -4.45 21.56
C THR A 100 6.18 -5.70 20.78
N ASN A 101 5.08 -6.34 21.12
CA ASN A 101 4.60 -7.53 20.41
C ASN A 101 4.24 -7.25 18.96
N TYR A 102 3.53 -6.15 18.68
CA TYR A 102 3.19 -5.77 17.29
C TYR A 102 4.43 -5.44 16.45
N ALA A 103 5.44 -4.80 17.06
CA ALA A 103 6.70 -4.55 16.40
C ALA A 103 7.42 -5.85 16.03
N ILE A 104 7.42 -6.84 16.93
CA ILE A 104 8.05 -8.15 16.68
C ILE A 104 7.29 -8.92 15.60
N GLU A 105 5.96 -8.97 15.65
CA GLU A 105 5.16 -9.62 14.60
C GLU A 105 5.42 -8.98 13.24
N PHE A 106 5.50 -7.65 13.16
CA PHE A 106 5.90 -6.97 11.95
C PHE A 106 7.27 -7.44 11.44
N LEU A 107 8.27 -7.53 12.34
CA LEU A 107 9.63 -7.92 11.97
C LEU A 107 9.71 -9.37 11.49
N LEU A 108 8.96 -10.28 12.12
CA LEU A 108 8.86 -11.67 11.67
C LEU A 108 8.27 -11.78 10.26
N ILE A 109 7.21 -11.02 9.98
CA ILE A 109 6.59 -10.96 8.65
C ILE A 109 7.57 -10.34 7.63
N ALA A 110 8.23 -9.25 7.99
CA ALA A 110 9.18 -8.58 7.11
C ALA A 110 10.37 -9.47 6.77
N HIS A 111 10.91 -10.20 7.75
CA HIS A 111 11.96 -11.19 7.53
C HIS A 111 11.51 -12.30 6.56
N ALA A 112 10.32 -12.84 6.76
CA ALA A 112 9.75 -13.89 5.91
C ALA A 112 9.59 -13.42 4.46
N MET A 113 9.02 -12.24 4.24
CA MET A 113 8.82 -11.66 2.91
C MET A 113 10.14 -11.32 2.21
N ASN A 114 11.15 -10.92 2.98
CA ASN A 114 12.44 -10.50 2.44
C ASN A 114 13.42 -11.65 2.26
N LYS A 115 13.02 -12.87 2.58
CA LYS A 115 13.85 -14.06 2.39
C LYS A 115 14.35 -14.13 0.93
N ILE A 116 15.68 -14.27 0.79
CA ILE A 116 16.34 -14.46 -0.51
C ILE A 116 16.31 -15.94 -0.85
N GLY A 117 16.07 -16.26 -2.10
CA GLY A 117 16.09 -17.63 -2.59
C GLY A 117 14.99 -17.93 -3.62
N PRO A 118 15.03 -19.10 -4.24
CA PRO A 118 14.08 -19.46 -5.30
C PRO A 118 12.63 -19.57 -4.79
N ASP A 119 12.46 -19.80 -3.51
CA ASP A 119 11.18 -19.95 -2.82
C ASP A 119 10.76 -18.69 -2.03
N GLY A 120 11.48 -17.58 -2.15
CA GLY A 120 11.13 -16.28 -1.56
C GLY A 120 10.17 -15.47 -2.43
N MET A 121 9.47 -14.51 -1.84
CA MET A 121 8.54 -13.63 -2.57
C MET A 121 9.26 -12.57 -3.41
N TRP A 122 10.43 -12.12 -2.98
CA TRP A 122 11.23 -11.15 -3.72
C TRP A 122 11.97 -11.81 -4.88
N ASP A 123 11.80 -11.28 -6.07
CA ASP A 123 12.57 -11.66 -7.25
C ASP A 123 13.70 -10.66 -7.48
N GLU A 124 14.94 -11.14 -7.37
CA GLU A 124 16.12 -10.27 -7.45
C GLU A 124 16.37 -9.77 -8.87
N GLU A 125 16.02 -10.53 -9.89
CA GLU A 125 16.16 -10.13 -11.28
C GLU A 125 15.17 -9.04 -11.66
N ASP A 126 13.87 -9.27 -11.38
CA ASP A 126 12.81 -8.33 -11.69
C ASP A 126 12.76 -7.13 -10.75
N GLY A 127 13.32 -7.23 -9.53
CA GLY A 127 13.22 -6.21 -8.51
C GLY A 127 11.79 -5.99 -8.02
N PHE A 128 11.05 -7.08 -7.83
CA PHE A 128 9.64 -7.02 -7.54
C PHE A 128 9.19 -8.18 -6.64
N TYR A 129 8.07 -8.01 -5.90
CA TYR A 129 7.48 -9.09 -5.11
C TYR A 129 6.41 -9.82 -5.91
N TYR A 130 6.32 -11.13 -5.68
CA TYR A 130 5.35 -12.01 -6.31
C TYR A 130 4.78 -13.00 -5.32
N ASP A 131 3.57 -13.48 -5.61
CA ASP A 131 3.02 -14.66 -4.93
C ASP A 131 3.86 -15.90 -5.24
N VAL A 132 3.94 -16.82 -4.28
CA VAL A 132 4.65 -18.09 -4.43
C VAL A 132 3.66 -19.25 -4.38
N LEU A 133 3.56 -19.95 -5.48
CA LEU A 133 2.82 -21.21 -5.55
C LEU A 133 3.68 -22.35 -5.00
N ARG A 134 3.16 -23.07 -4.01
CA ARG A 134 3.77 -24.32 -3.54
C ARG A 134 2.94 -25.50 -3.98
N LEU A 135 3.58 -26.42 -4.66
CA LEU A 135 2.99 -27.68 -5.09
C LEU A 135 3.06 -28.72 -3.96
N PRO A 136 2.24 -29.80 -4.04
CA PRO A 136 2.24 -30.85 -3.01
C PRO A 136 3.58 -31.58 -2.83
N ASP A 137 4.43 -31.59 -3.86
CA ASP A 137 5.79 -32.16 -3.82
C ASP A 137 6.83 -31.24 -3.14
N GLY A 138 6.38 -30.07 -2.65
CA GLY A 138 7.24 -29.07 -2.02
C GLY A 138 7.93 -28.10 -2.99
N THR A 139 7.77 -28.26 -4.31
CA THR A 139 8.29 -27.33 -5.31
C THR A 139 7.63 -25.96 -5.14
N ALA A 140 8.43 -24.90 -5.19
CA ALA A 140 7.96 -23.53 -5.12
C ALA A 140 8.22 -22.79 -6.43
N THR A 141 7.25 -22.00 -6.87
CA THR A 141 7.35 -21.20 -8.09
C THR A 141 6.73 -19.82 -7.88
N ARG A 142 7.48 -18.75 -8.19
CA ARG A 142 6.93 -17.41 -8.21
C ARG A 142 5.98 -17.25 -9.40
N LEU A 143 4.80 -16.75 -9.14
CA LEU A 143 3.87 -16.36 -10.19
C LEU A 143 4.18 -14.92 -10.60
N LYS A 144 5.02 -14.74 -11.63
CA LYS A 144 5.57 -13.44 -12.05
C LYS A 144 4.52 -12.55 -12.75
N VAL A 145 3.40 -12.32 -12.08
CA VAL A 145 2.35 -11.38 -12.50
C VAL A 145 2.68 -9.99 -11.94
N ARG A 146 3.00 -9.05 -12.81
CA ARG A 146 3.27 -7.66 -12.43
C ARG A 146 1.98 -6.94 -12.09
N SER A 147 1.59 -7.00 -10.82
CA SER A 147 0.34 -6.46 -10.30
C SER A 147 0.53 -5.69 -8.99
N MET A 148 -0.55 -5.10 -8.48
CA MET A 148 -0.56 -4.47 -7.15
C MET A 148 -0.09 -5.39 -6.03
N VAL A 149 -0.19 -6.70 -6.20
CA VAL A 149 0.36 -7.69 -5.25
C VAL A 149 1.80 -7.35 -4.89
N GLY A 150 2.63 -7.00 -5.87
CA GLY A 150 4.02 -6.62 -5.66
C GLY A 150 4.25 -5.15 -5.28
N LEU A 151 3.22 -4.29 -5.36
CA LEU A 151 3.28 -2.90 -4.90
C LEU A 151 2.83 -2.73 -3.44
N LEU A 152 1.91 -3.56 -2.96
CA LEU A 152 1.37 -3.47 -1.60
C LEU A 152 2.42 -3.57 -0.49
N PRO A 153 3.57 -4.27 -0.65
CA PRO A 153 4.66 -4.21 0.31
C PRO A 153 5.16 -2.79 0.64
N LEU A 154 5.03 -1.83 -0.29
CA LEU A 154 5.33 -0.42 -0.04
C LEU A 154 4.45 0.18 1.07
N CYS A 155 3.20 -0.27 1.17
CA CYS A 155 2.21 0.29 2.10
C CYS A 155 2.53 -0.05 3.56
N ALA A 156 3.28 -1.14 3.80
CA ALA A 156 3.74 -1.54 5.13
C ALA A 156 4.95 -0.69 5.57
N THR A 157 4.67 0.58 5.86
CA THR A 157 5.66 1.56 6.31
C THR A 157 5.05 2.51 7.34
N THR A 158 5.80 2.78 8.42
CA THR A 158 5.49 3.80 9.42
C THR A 158 6.74 4.52 9.88
N VAL A 159 6.55 5.77 10.29
CA VAL A 159 7.63 6.64 10.80
C VAL A 159 7.31 7.02 12.23
N VAL A 160 8.29 6.89 13.10
CA VAL A 160 8.21 7.28 14.51
C VAL A 160 9.06 8.52 14.73
N ASP A 161 8.41 9.63 15.09
CA ASP A 161 9.08 10.88 15.39
C ASP A 161 9.89 10.78 16.70
N LYS A 162 10.96 11.58 16.82
CA LYS A 162 11.76 11.66 18.05
C LYS A 162 10.88 11.98 19.26
N SER A 163 9.98 12.96 19.14
CA SER A 163 9.08 13.36 20.22
C SER A 163 8.17 12.23 20.71
N GLN A 164 7.79 11.31 19.83
CA GLN A 164 7.03 10.12 20.22
C GLN A 164 7.91 9.14 20.99
N ARG A 165 9.13 8.84 20.50
CA ARG A 165 10.07 7.94 21.19
C ARG A 165 10.45 8.45 22.56
N ASP A 166 10.64 9.77 22.72
CA ASP A 166 11.02 10.39 24.00
C ASP A 166 9.92 10.27 25.06
N LYS A 167 8.66 10.10 24.67
CA LYS A 167 7.53 9.82 25.59
C LYS A 167 7.55 8.40 26.15
N VAL A 168 8.14 7.44 25.42
CA VAL A 168 8.16 6.00 25.80
C VAL A 168 9.58 5.41 25.78
N PRO A 169 10.54 5.97 26.54
CA PRO A 169 11.95 5.60 26.44
C PRO A 169 12.22 4.14 26.84
N ARG A 170 11.42 3.57 27.75
CA ARG A 170 11.52 2.16 28.15
C ARG A 170 11.11 1.22 27.04
N LEU A 171 10.01 1.52 26.36
CA LEU A 171 9.56 0.75 25.20
C LEU A 171 10.66 0.69 24.13
N THR A 172 11.25 1.84 23.81
CA THR A 172 12.35 1.94 22.84
C THR A 172 13.55 1.08 23.28
N THR A 173 13.91 1.13 24.57
CA THR A 173 15.03 0.32 25.13
C THR A 173 14.71 -1.16 25.03
N HIS A 174 13.52 -1.60 25.48
CA HIS A 174 13.10 -3.01 25.44
C HIS A 174 13.04 -3.55 24.01
N MET A 175 12.54 -2.77 23.07
CA MET A 175 12.52 -3.15 21.65
C MET A 175 13.95 -3.36 21.13
N ILE A 176 14.86 -2.43 21.38
CA ILE A 176 16.27 -2.54 20.95
C ILE A 176 16.94 -3.76 21.59
N GLU A 177 16.75 -4.01 22.87
CA GLU A 177 17.32 -5.18 23.56
C GLU A 177 16.80 -6.49 22.99
N ARG A 178 15.51 -6.55 22.67
CA ARG A 178 14.89 -7.75 22.11
C ARG A 178 15.36 -7.99 20.66
N LEU A 179 15.49 -6.93 19.88
CA LEU A 179 15.99 -7.00 18.51
C LEU A 179 17.47 -7.41 18.45
N ARG A 180 18.29 -7.01 19.43
CA ARG A 180 19.68 -7.48 19.52
C ARG A 180 19.82 -9.00 19.70
N ARG A 181 18.76 -9.66 20.19
CA ARG A 181 18.71 -11.12 20.34
C ARG A 181 18.27 -11.83 19.06
N MET A 182 17.82 -11.09 18.06
CA MET A 182 17.31 -11.60 16.78
C MET A 182 17.92 -10.77 15.62
N PRO A 183 19.26 -10.81 15.45
CA PRO A 183 19.96 -9.96 14.48
C PRO A 183 19.49 -10.20 13.04
N GLU A 184 19.11 -11.43 12.72
CA GLU A 184 18.58 -11.83 11.42
C GLU A 184 17.32 -11.06 10.99
N LEU A 185 16.50 -10.61 11.95
CA LEU A 185 15.31 -9.82 11.65
C LEU A 185 15.67 -8.39 11.26
N LEU A 186 16.74 -7.84 11.81
CA LEU A 186 17.20 -6.49 11.51
C LEU A 186 17.90 -6.39 10.15
N GLU A 187 18.70 -7.39 9.80
CA GLU A 187 19.45 -7.42 8.54
C GLU A 187 18.52 -7.40 7.32
N SER A 188 17.33 -8.01 7.44
CA SER A 188 16.35 -8.05 6.35
C SER A 188 15.68 -6.70 6.08
N ILE A 189 15.69 -5.77 7.06
CA ILE A 189 14.97 -4.50 6.98
C ILE A 189 15.93 -3.32 6.78
N HIS A 190 17.05 -3.34 7.49
CA HIS A 190 18.06 -2.28 7.46
C HIS A 190 19.47 -2.86 7.33
N PRO A 191 20.01 -2.99 6.12
CA PRO A 191 21.39 -3.44 5.91
C PRO A 191 22.43 -2.52 6.58
N THR A 192 22.06 -1.29 6.91
CA THR A 192 22.92 -0.31 7.62
C THR A 192 22.84 -0.37 9.14
N GLY A 193 22.03 -1.28 9.72
CA GLY A 193 21.89 -1.50 11.15
C GLY A 193 20.86 -0.63 11.87
N PRO A 194 20.53 -0.94 13.14
CA PRO A 194 19.38 -0.41 13.87
C PRO A 194 19.52 1.04 14.36
N ARG A 195 20.61 1.75 14.04
CA ARG A 195 20.88 3.11 14.50
C ARG A 195 20.76 4.18 13.42
N HIS A 196 20.34 3.80 12.22
CA HIS A 196 20.17 4.78 11.14
C HIS A 196 18.87 5.55 11.37
N LEU A 197 19.00 6.85 11.65
CA LEU A 197 17.89 7.78 11.79
C LEU A 197 17.80 8.64 10.53
N GLY A 198 16.57 8.91 10.10
CA GLY A 198 16.27 9.79 8.99
C GLY A 198 16.26 11.27 9.38
N VAL A 199 15.62 12.07 8.54
CA VAL A 199 15.44 13.51 8.77
C VAL A 199 14.80 13.75 10.14
N ALA A 200 15.30 14.74 10.89
CA ALA A 200 14.84 15.10 12.24
C ALA A 200 14.89 13.92 13.24
N GLU A 201 15.87 13.05 13.12
CA GLU A 201 16.05 11.86 13.95
C GLU A 201 14.84 10.90 13.93
N ARG A 202 14.09 10.86 12.82
CA ARG A 202 12.95 9.94 12.66
C ARG A 202 13.42 8.49 12.49
N GLY A 203 12.72 7.58 13.15
CA GLY A 203 12.86 6.13 12.92
C GLY A 203 11.92 5.67 11.82
N LEU A 204 12.37 4.73 10.98
CA LEU A 204 11.55 4.09 9.96
C LEU A 204 11.36 2.62 10.31
N LEU A 205 10.13 2.17 10.26
CA LEU A 205 9.77 0.76 10.26
C LEU A 205 9.08 0.48 8.93
N ALA A 206 9.78 -0.16 8.00
CA ALA A 206 9.30 -0.45 6.66
C ALA A 206 9.66 -1.87 6.24
N LEU A 207 8.77 -2.51 5.49
CA LEU A 207 9.01 -3.83 4.91
C LEU A 207 10.06 -3.77 3.80
N VAL A 208 10.08 -2.66 3.06
CA VAL A 208 10.93 -2.46 1.88
C VAL A 208 12.11 -1.57 2.24
N ASN A 209 13.33 -2.06 2.02
CA ASN A 209 14.56 -1.27 2.19
C ASN A 209 14.74 -0.28 1.01
N GLN A 210 15.74 0.62 1.14
CA GLN A 210 15.95 1.70 0.17
C GLN A 210 16.22 1.23 -1.26
N ASP A 211 16.99 0.16 -1.44
CA ASP A 211 17.34 -0.35 -2.77
C ASP A 211 16.14 -1.00 -3.45
N ARG A 212 15.39 -1.81 -2.72
CA ARG A 212 14.13 -2.40 -3.20
C ARG A 212 13.07 -1.34 -3.45
N LEU A 213 12.97 -0.33 -2.58
CA LEU A 213 12.09 0.81 -2.79
C LEU A 213 12.37 1.47 -4.14
N ARG A 214 13.63 1.75 -4.46
CA ARG A 214 14.00 2.35 -5.74
C ARG A 214 13.59 1.48 -6.93
N ARG A 215 13.85 0.18 -6.87
CA ARG A 215 13.51 -0.77 -7.95
C ARG A 215 12.01 -0.89 -8.17
N ILE A 216 11.22 -0.97 -7.09
CA ILE A 216 9.75 -1.02 -7.18
C ILE A 216 9.21 0.30 -7.73
N LEU A 217 9.70 1.44 -7.24
CA LEU A 217 9.26 2.76 -7.72
C LEU A 217 9.59 2.99 -9.18
N THR A 218 10.76 2.58 -9.66
CA THR A 218 11.12 2.68 -11.07
C THR A 218 10.07 1.99 -11.96
N ARG A 219 9.60 0.82 -11.56
CA ARG A 219 8.54 0.10 -12.28
C ARG A 219 7.16 0.72 -12.08
N MET A 220 6.83 1.12 -10.87
CA MET A 220 5.53 1.72 -10.53
C MET A 220 5.30 3.05 -11.27
N LEU A 221 6.36 3.82 -11.51
CA LEU A 221 6.32 5.13 -12.14
C LEU A 221 6.57 5.09 -13.66
N ASP A 222 6.67 3.91 -14.25
CA ASP A 222 6.76 3.72 -15.70
C ASP A 222 5.35 3.74 -16.32
N GLU A 223 5.13 4.64 -17.32
CA GLU A 223 3.84 4.78 -18.02
C GLU A 223 3.50 3.58 -18.89
N ASN A 224 4.50 2.79 -19.30
CA ASN A 224 4.31 1.52 -20.00
C ASN A 224 3.96 0.36 -19.04
N GLU A 225 4.10 0.58 -17.75
CA GLU A 225 3.78 -0.40 -16.71
C GLU A 225 2.57 0.07 -15.88
N PHE A 226 2.81 0.65 -14.71
CA PHE A 226 1.74 0.95 -13.75
C PHE A 226 1.23 2.38 -13.79
N LEU A 227 2.05 3.37 -14.15
CA LEU A 227 1.65 4.77 -14.10
C LEU A 227 0.76 5.11 -15.29
N SER A 228 -0.52 5.40 -15.05
CA SER A 228 -1.43 5.91 -16.05
C SER A 228 -1.62 7.42 -15.94
N ALA A 229 -2.28 8.03 -16.93
CA ALA A 229 -2.74 9.43 -16.82
C ALA A 229 -3.72 9.67 -15.66
N TYR A 230 -4.24 8.60 -15.03
CA TYR A 230 -5.32 8.64 -14.04
C TYR A 230 -4.93 8.01 -12.69
N GLY A 231 -3.67 7.62 -12.49
CA GLY A 231 -3.15 7.02 -11.26
C GLY A 231 -2.39 5.71 -11.50
N ILE A 232 -2.22 4.92 -10.43
CA ILE A 232 -1.51 3.64 -10.49
C ILE A 232 -2.49 2.51 -10.82
N ARG A 233 -2.19 1.77 -11.89
CA ARG A 233 -2.96 0.60 -12.36
C ARG A 233 -2.82 -0.58 -11.40
N SER A 234 -3.86 -1.38 -11.29
CA SER A 234 -3.85 -2.61 -10.48
C SER A 234 -3.03 -3.75 -11.11
N LEU A 235 -2.90 -3.78 -12.43
CA LEU A 235 -2.01 -4.66 -13.18
C LEU A 235 -1.19 -3.83 -14.16
N SER A 236 0.08 -4.21 -14.35
CA SER A 236 0.95 -3.55 -15.32
C SER A 236 0.41 -3.70 -16.74
N ARG A 237 0.42 -2.58 -17.49
CA ARG A 237 0.09 -2.55 -18.92
C ARG A 237 1.01 -3.45 -19.76
N TYR A 238 2.19 -3.78 -19.25
CA TYR A 238 3.10 -4.76 -19.86
C TYR A 238 2.38 -6.04 -20.28
N HIS A 239 1.38 -6.48 -19.48
CA HIS A 239 0.60 -7.69 -19.77
C HIS A 239 -0.46 -7.53 -20.87
N ALA A 240 -0.56 -6.37 -21.53
CA ALA A 240 -1.35 -6.23 -22.76
C ALA A 240 -0.69 -6.97 -23.93
N ASP A 241 0.62 -6.75 -24.09
CA ASP A 241 1.41 -7.35 -25.17
C ASP A 241 2.12 -8.64 -24.74
N HIS A 242 2.27 -8.85 -23.41
CA HIS A 242 2.94 -10.00 -22.80
C HIS A 242 2.03 -10.67 -21.75
N PRO A 243 0.96 -11.36 -22.18
CA PRO A 243 0.10 -12.10 -21.25
C PRO A 243 0.91 -13.07 -20.40
N TYR A 244 0.62 -13.09 -19.10
CA TYR A 244 1.26 -14.08 -18.23
C TYR A 244 0.60 -15.44 -18.43
N VAL A 245 1.40 -16.46 -18.69
CA VAL A 245 0.95 -17.83 -18.93
C VAL A 245 1.65 -18.77 -17.93
N PHE A 246 0.84 -19.54 -17.23
CA PHE A 246 1.30 -20.58 -16.33
C PHE A 246 0.72 -21.94 -16.75
N SER A 247 1.59 -22.92 -16.98
CA SER A 247 1.18 -24.28 -17.36
C SER A 247 1.56 -25.25 -16.25
N VAL A 248 0.58 -26.00 -15.76
CA VAL A 248 0.77 -26.97 -14.70
C VAL A 248 -0.19 -28.16 -14.89
N GLN A 249 0.29 -29.39 -14.71
CA GLN A 249 -0.51 -30.63 -14.83
C GLN A 249 -1.29 -30.72 -16.15
N GLY A 250 -0.69 -30.24 -17.26
CA GLY A 250 -1.31 -30.26 -18.58
C GLY A 250 -2.39 -29.20 -18.82
N GLN A 251 -2.69 -28.35 -17.83
CA GLN A 251 -3.60 -27.23 -17.95
C GLN A 251 -2.84 -25.92 -18.13
N ARG A 252 -3.42 -25.02 -18.91
CA ARG A 252 -2.89 -23.69 -19.17
C ARG A 252 -3.77 -22.63 -18.54
N TYR A 253 -3.16 -21.78 -17.71
CA TYR A 253 -3.77 -20.62 -17.07
C TYR A 253 -3.17 -19.34 -17.67
N GLN A 254 -4.00 -18.34 -17.95
CA GLN A 254 -3.54 -17.11 -18.58
C GLN A 254 -4.18 -15.90 -17.92
N LEU A 255 -3.42 -14.81 -17.89
CA LEU A 255 -3.85 -13.51 -17.42
C LEU A 255 -3.31 -12.43 -18.36
N SER A 256 -4.16 -11.46 -18.73
CA SER A 256 -3.85 -10.32 -19.57
C SER A 256 -4.28 -9.00 -18.92
N TYR A 257 -3.74 -7.89 -19.39
CA TYR A 257 -4.17 -6.56 -18.99
C TYR A 257 -5.58 -6.27 -19.52
N LEU A 258 -6.47 -5.87 -18.63
CA LEU A 258 -7.88 -5.55 -18.89
C LEU A 258 -8.21 -4.24 -18.18
N PRO A 259 -8.12 -3.08 -18.86
CA PRO A 259 -8.25 -1.78 -18.19
C PRO A 259 -9.67 -1.41 -17.75
N ALA A 260 -10.69 -2.16 -18.18
CA ALA A 260 -12.10 -1.90 -17.92
C ALA A 260 -12.74 -2.99 -17.04
N GLU A 261 -13.79 -3.63 -17.55
CA GLU A 261 -14.49 -4.71 -16.85
C GLU A 261 -13.76 -6.05 -16.98
N SER A 262 -14.06 -6.98 -16.08
CA SER A 262 -13.51 -8.33 -16.11
C SER A 262 -14.08 -9.13 -17.29
N ASP A 263 -13.23 -9.96 -17.89
CA ASP A 263 -13.60 -10.98 -18.88
C ASP A 263 -13.78 -12.37 -18.26
N SER A 264 -13.62 -12.50 -16.93
CA SER A 264 -13.73 -13.75 -16.20
C SER A 264 -14.89 -13.74 -15.22
N GLY A 265 -15.49 -14.93 -15.01
CA GLY A 265 -16.54 -15.13 -14.00
C GLY A 265 -16.01 -15.33 -12.57
N MET A 266 -14.71 -15.13 -12.32
CA MET A 266 -14.16 -15.20 -10.97
C MET A 266 -14.90 -14.23 -10.05
N PHE A 267 -15.38 -14.69 -8.92
CA PHE A 267 -16.15 -13.90 -7.93
C PHE A 267 -17.36 -13.15 -8.50
N GLY A 268 -18.05 -13.76 -9.45
CA GLY A 268 -19.22 -13.14 -10.08
C GLY A 268 -18.91 -12.07 -11.13
N GLY A 269 -17.64 -11.76 -11.38
CA GLY A 269 -17.21 -10.84 -12.43
C GLY A 269 -17.51 -9.36 -12.19
N ASN A 270 -17.89 -8.96 -10.99
CA ASN A 270 -18.32 -7.59 -10.67
C ASN A 270 -17.16 -6.63 -10.40
N SER A 271 -15.98 -7.13 -10.12
CA SER A 271 -14.79 -6.32 -9.90
C SER A 271 -13.64 -6.80 -10.77
N ASN A 272 -12.79 -5.86 -11.19
CA ASN A 272 -11.64 -6.17 -12.02
C ASN A 272 -10.35 -5.60 -11.42
N TRP A 273 -9.39 -6.48 -11.16
CA TRP A 273 -8.07 -6.13 -10.65
C TRP A 273 -6.96 -6.31 -11.69
N ARG A 274 -7.32 -6.43 -12.98
CA ARG A 274 -6.39 -6.66 -14.11
C ARG A 274 -6.13 -5.41 -14.93
N GLY A 275 -6.09 -4.22 -14.30
CA GLY A 275 -5.70 -2.99 -14.97
C GLY A 275 -6.36 -1.70 -14.51
N PRO A 276 -7.58 -1.69 -13.95
CA PRO A 276 -8.23 -0.47 -13.49
C PRO A 276 -7.47 0.26 -12.38
N ILE A 277 -7.87 1.53 -12.17
CA ILE A 277 -7.41 2.36 -11.08
C ILE A 277 -8.36 2.18 -9.88
N TRP A 278 -7.80 1.81 -8.74
CA TRP A 278 -8.50 1.64 -7.49
C TRP A 278 -8.09 2.73 -6.50
N MET A 279 -9.02 3.61 -6.14
CA MET A 279 -8.72 4.80 -5.33
C MET A 279 -8.12 4.47 -3.96
N PRO A 280 -8.64 3.51 -3.16
CA PRO A 280 -8.11 3.24 -1.83
C PRO A 280 -6.67 2.74 -1.84
N VAL A 281 -6.31 1.89 -2.80
CA VAL A 281 -4.92 1.37 -2.89
C VAL A 281 -3.97 2.48 -3.32
N ASN A 282 -4.38 3.35 -4.25
CA ASN A 282 -3.62 4.54 -4.61
C ASN A 282 -3.42 5.47 -3.40
N ALA A 283 -4.46 5.67 -2.57
CA ALA A 283 -4.35 6.47 -1.34
C ALA A 283 -3.36 5.86 -0.33
N LEU A 284 -3.32 4.52 -0.20
CA LEU A 284 -2.34 3.84 0.66
C LEU A 284 -0.92 3.96 0.11
N ILE A 285 -0.72 3.88 -1.21
CA ILE A 285 0.58 4.12 -1.85
C ILE A 285 1.04 5.56 -1.59
N ILE A 286 0.16 6.55 -1.76
CA ILE A 286 0.45 7.96 -1.46
C ILE A 286 0.84 8.13 0.01
N ARG A 287 0.11 7.53 0.96
CA ARG A 287 0.48 7.52 2.39
C ARG A 287 1.89 6.96 2.59
N ALA A 288 2.21 5.84 1.96
CA ALA A 288 3.53 5.22 2.06
C ALA A 288 4.63 6.15 1.55
N LEU A 289 4.44 6.77 0.38
CA LEU A 289 5.39 7.74 -0.19
C LEU A 289 5.63 8.93 0.75
N LEU A 290 4.58 9.44 1.40
CA LEU A 290 4.69 10.49 2.39
C LEU A 290 5.49 10.06 3.63
N HIS A 291 5.33 8.81 4.10
CA HIS A 291 6.13 8.25 5.20
C HIS A 291 7.60 8.11 4.80
N TYR A 292 7.87 7.56 3.62
CA TYR A 292 9.25 7.50 3.12
C TYR A 292 9.85 8.90 2.95
N TYR A 293 9.07 9.88 2.49
CA TYR A 293 9.53 11.27 2.40
C TYR A 293 9.84 11.86 3.78
N ALA A 294 8.99 11.62 4.78
CA ALA A 294 9.23 12.06 6.15
C ALA A 294 10.58 11.54 6.69
N TYR A 295 10.98 10.33 6.29
CA TYR A 295 12.23 9.72 6.71
C TYR A 295 13.44 10.14 5.87
N TYR A 296 13.35 10.04 4.52
CA TYR A 296 14.48 10.30 3.62
C TYR A 296 14.66 11.78 3.26
N GLY A 297 13.58 12.58 3.32
CA GLY A 297 13.57 13.96 2.86
C GLY A 297 13.95 14.09 1.38
N ASP A 298 14.65 15.19 1.06
CA ASP A 298 15.11 15.49 -0.30
C ASP A 298 16.34 14.67 -0.75
N ASN A 299 16.90 13.84 0.15
CA ASN A 299 18.05 12.98 -0.18
C ASN A 299 17.65 11.78 -1.05
N PHE A 300 16.38 11.37 -1.03
CA PHE A 300 15.87 10.35 -1.93
C PHE A 300 15.08 11.00 -3.06
N LYS A 301 15.59 10.83 -4.28
CA LYS A 301 14.92 11.28 -5.50
C LYS A 301 14.85 10.14 -6.51
N ILE A 302 13.81 10.16 -7.34
CA ILE A 302 13.57 9.19 -8.41
C ILE A 302 12.96 9.89 -9.61
N GLU A 303 13.16 9.36 -10.79
CA GLU A 303 12.49 9.86 -11.99
C GLU A 303 10.98 9.62 -11.93
N CYS A 304 10.21 10.64 -12.26
CA CYS A 304 8.75 10.55 -12.33
C CYS A 304 8.22 11.44 -13.49
N PRO A 305 7.63 10.86 -14.55
CA PRO A 305 7.61 9.42 -14.90
C PRO A 305 9.01 8.82 -15.12
N THR A 306 9.13 7.51 -15.01
CA THR A 306 10.38 6.80 -15.29
C THR A 306 10.82 7.03 -16.73
N GLY A 307 12.08 7.40 -16.94
CA GLY A 307 12.64 7.72 -18.25
C GLY A 307 12.40 9.16 -18.74
N ALA A 308 11.71 10.01 -17.96
CA ALA A 308 11.45 11.40 -18.34
C ALA A 308 12.62 12.36 -18.01
N GLY A 309 13.65 11.90 -17.31
CA GLY A 309 14.80 12.72 -16.87
C GLY A 309 14.46 13.71 -15.73
N THR A 310 13.23 13.74 -15.22
CA THR A 310 12.78 14.63 -14.15
C THR A 310 12.88 13.93 -12.81
N LEU A 311 13.81 14.35 -11.96
CA LEU A 311 13.98 13.81 -10.61
C LEU A 311 13.05 14.51 -9.62
N MET A 312 12.21 13.73 -8.95
CA MET A 312 11.28 14.18 -7.91
C MET A 312 11.61 13.53 -6.57
N ASN A 313 11.43 14.25 -5.46
CA ASN A 313 11.37 13.65 -4.13
C ASN A 313 10.03 12.93 -3.92
N LEU A 314 9.90 12.12 -2.86
CA LEU A 314 8.72 11.26 -2.70
C LEU A 314 7.43 12.03 -2.35
N PHE A 315 7.53 13.26 -1.84
CA PHE A 315 6.37 14.14 -1.69
C PHE A 315 5.86 14.63 -3.05
N GLU A 316 6.78 15.00 -3.94
CA GLU A 316 6.45 15.44 -5.30
C GLU A 316 5.84 14.28 -6.12
N VAL A 317 6.37 13.05 -5.97
CA VAL A 317 5.79 11.84 -6.57
C VAL A 317 4.37 11.59 -6.05
N ALA A 318 4.16 11.67 -4.73
CA ALA A 318 2.84 11.50 -4.12
C ALA A 318 1.84 12.54 -4.63
N ARG A 319 2.28 13.80 -4.80
CA ARG A 319 1.48 14.89 -5.39
C ARG A 319 1.16 14.64 -6.86
N GLU A 320 2.11 14.15 -7.64
CA GLU A 320 1.89 13.81 -9.05
C GLU A 320 0.84 12.71 -9.21
N ILE A 321 0.93 11.62 -8.42
CA ILE A 321 -0.10 10.57 -8.41
C ILE A 321 -1.46 11.16 -8.02
N THR A 322 -1.51 12.02 -7.01
CA THR A 322 -2.75 12.69 -6.58
C THR A 322 -3.33 13.58 -7.69
N ASN A 323 -2.51 14.30 -8.42
CA ASN A 323 -2.95 15.12 -9.55
C ASN A 323 -3.58 14.26 -10.66
N ARG A 324 -2.96 13.11 -10.97
CA ARG A 324 -3.50 12.15 -11.94
C ARG A 324 -4.85 11.58 -11.48
N LEU A 325 -4.99 11.19 -10.22
CA LEU A 325 -6.27 10.74 -9.64
C LEU A 325 -7.34 11.84 -9.67
N THR A 326 -6.95 13.07 -9.36
CA THR A 326 -7.84 14.23 -9.36
C THR A 326 -8.35 14.55 -10.77
N SER A 327 -7.51 14.36 -11.80
CA SER A 327 -7.87 14.61 -13.20
C SER A 327 -9.08 13.80 -13.68
N ILE A 328 -9.36 12.65 -13.06
CA ILE A 328 -10.57 11.83 -13.31
C ILE A 328 -11.83 12.67 -13.17
N PHE A 329 -11.86 13.58 -12.20
CA PHE A 329 -13.05 14.38 -11.85
C PHE A 329 -13.04 15.79 -12.44
N LEU A 330 -11.92 16.25 -12.97
CA LEU A 330 -11.80 17.59 -13.53
C LEU A 330 -12.24 17.61 -15.01
N ARG A 331 -12.60 18.80 -15.49
CA ARG A 331 -12.89 19.01 -16.90
C ARG A 331 -11.58 19.11 -17.69
N ASP A 332 -11.49 18.37 -18.77
CA ASP A 332 -10.40 18.49 -19.74
C ASP A 332 -10.54 19.76 -20.61
N GLY A 333 -9.60 19.96 -21.54
CA GLY A 333 -9.61 21.08 -22.47
C GLY A 333 -10.86 21.16 -23.38
N ASN A 334 -11.63 20.07 -23.50
CA ASN A 334 -12.88 19.98 -24.26
C ASN A 334 -14.13 20.13 -23.37
N GLY A 335 -13.94 20.43 -22.07
CA GLY A 335 -14.98 20.54 -21.07
C GLY A 335 -15.58 19.20 -20.61
N ARG A 336 -14.98 18.07 -20.95
CA ARG A 336 -15.43 16.73 -20.57
C ARG A 336 -14.73 16.27 -19.29
N ARG A 337 -15.42 15.47 -18.48
CA ARG A 337 -14.85 14.80 -17.30
C ARG A 337 -14.55 13.33 -17.61
N PRO A 338 -13.34 12.83 -17.40
CA PRO A 338 -13.00 11.42 -17.60
C PRO A 338 -13.94 10.46 -16.88
N VAL A 339 -14.33 10.76 -15.64
CA VAL A 339 -15.23 9.92 -14.83
C VAL A 339 -16.53 9.52 -15.55
N PHE A 340 -17.05 10.37 -16.43
CA PHE A 340 -18.28 10.09 -17.17
C PHE A 340 -18.07 9.33 -18.48
N GLY A 341 -16.81 9.07 -18.87
CA GLY A 341 -16.47 8.33 -20.09
C GLY A 341 -17.22 8.83 -21.31
N GLY A 342 -17.82 7.92 -22.07
CA GLY A 342 -18.60 8.21 -23.27
C GLY A 342 -20.06 8.62 -23.02
N ALA A 343 -20.53 8.74 -21.78
CA ALA A 343 -21.92 9.01 -21.47
C ALA A 343 -22.28 10.48 -21.65
N ASP A 344 -22.76 10.86 -22.84
CA ASP A 344 -23.09 12.25 -23.19
C ASP A 344 -24.11 12.91 -22.24
N LYS A 345 -25.04 12.14 -21.69
CA LYS A 345 -25.98 12.65 -20.68
C LYS A 345 -25.22 13.25 -19.46
N PHE A 346 -24.28 12.53 -18.91
CA PHE A 346 -23.50 13.01 -17.76
C PHE A 346 -22.49 14.10 -18.13
N GLN A 347 -22.10 14.16 -19.39
CA GLN A 347 -21.19 15.22 -19.86
C GLN A 347 -21.88 16.56 -20.09
N ARG A 348 -23.13 16.55 -20.59
CA ARG A 348 -23.77 17.74 -21.21
C ARG A 348 -25.06 18.19 -20.51
N ASP A 349 -25.84 17.26 -19.96
CA ASP A 349 -27.13 17.57 -19.34
C ASP A 349 -26.91 18.49 -18.13
N PRO A 350 -27.56 19.67 -18.05
CA PRO A 350 -27.36 20.63 -16.95
C PRO A 350 -27.75 20.11 -15.58
N HIS A 351 -28.59 19.07 -15.51
CA HIS A 351 -28.96 18.45 -14.22
C HIS A 351 -27.93 17.41 -13.76
N TRP A 352 -27.08 16.87 -14.64
CA TRP A 352 -26.15 15.78 -14.34
C TRP A 352 -24.68 16.18 -14.42
N ARG A 353 -24.31 17.06 -15.34
CA ARG A 353 -22.91 17.37 -15.67
C ARG A 353 -22.03 17.84 -14.49
N ASP A 354 -22.66 18.38 -13.44
CA ASP A 354 -21.97 18.90 -12.25
C ASP A 354 -22.19 18.01 -11.02
N ASN A 355 -22.98 16.94 -11.13
CA ASN A 355 -23.19 15.94 -10.08
C ASN A 355 -22.16 14.81 -10.23
N LEU A 356 -21.04 14.94 -9.52
CA LEU A 356 -19.98 13.93 -9.57
C LEU A 356 -20.43 12.62 -8.93
N LEU A 357 -20.15 11.51 -9.60
CA LEU A 357 -20.38 10.17 -9.09
C LEU A 357 -19.06 9.54 -8.67
N PHE A 358 -19.07 8.89 -7.51
CA PHE A 358 -17.92 8.22 -6.93
C PHE A 358 -17.98 6.73 -7.24
N TYR A 359 -17.49 6.37 -8.42
CA TYR A 359 -17.48 4.99 -8.90
C TYR A 359 -16.53 4.11 -8.08
N GLU A 360 -16.73 2.80 -8.13
CA GLU A 360 -15.98 1.81 -7.40
C GLU A 360 -14.51 1.77 -7.85
N TYR A 361 -14.29 1.79 -9.17
CA TYR A 361 -12.97 1.85 -9.79
C TYR A 361 -13.05 2.59 -11.13
N PHE A 362 -11.90 2.81 -11.76
CA PHE A 362 -11.82 3.62 -12.97
C PHE A 362 -11.03 2.90 -14.05
N HIS A 363 -11.41 3.08 -15.28
CA HIS A 363 -10.73 2.53 -16.45
C HIS A 363 -9.25 2.94 -16.46
N GLY A 364 -8.34 1.98 -16.60
CA GLY A 364 -6.89 2.18 -16.47
C GLY A 364 -6.30 3.18 -17.48
N ASP A 365 -6.91 3.36 -18.66
CA ASP A 365 -6.35 4.18 -19.73
C ASP A 365 -7.14 5.45 -20.07
N ASN A 366 -8.42 5.56 -19.69
CA ASN A 366 -9.25 6.74 -20.01
C ASN A 366 -9.98 7.36 -18.81
N GLY A 367 -9.84 6.78 -17.60
CA GLY A 367 -10.39 7.31 -16.35
C GLY A 367 -11.91 7.22 -16.20
N ALA A 368 -12.61 6.50 -17.09
CA ALA A 368 -14.06 6.32 -16.98
C ALA A 368 -14.44 5.53 -15.74
N GLY A 369 -15.45 5.99 -15.01
CA GLY A 369 -15.98 5.31 -13.83
C GLY A 369 -16.67 3.99 -14.17
N ILE A 370 -16.38 2.93 -13.38
CA ILE A 370 -16.88 1.56 -13.57
C ILE A 370 -17.33 1.01 -12.22
N GLY A 371 -18.24 0.04 -12.25
CA GLY A 371 -18.81 -0.57 -11.06
C GLY A 371 -19.87 0.28 -10.39
N ALA A 372 -20.04 0.12 -9.08
CA ALA A 372 -21.04 0.87 -8.31
C ALA A 372 -20.72 2.38 -8.26
N SER A 373 -21.72 3.23 -8.46
CA SER A 373 -21.55 4.68 -8.66
C SER A 373 -21.60 5.51 -7.36
N HIS A 374 -21.79 4.88 -6.19
CA HIS A 374 -21.95 5.57 -4.92
C HIS A 374 -20.98 5.06 -3.83
N GLN A 375 -19.71 4.92 -4.18
CA GLN A 375 -18.64 4.49 -3.25
C GLN A 375 -18.00 5.70 -2.55
N THR A 376 -18.80 6.47 -1.84
CA THR A 376 -18.38 7.75 -1.22
C THR A 376 -17.31 7.59 -0.15
N GLY A 377 -17.34 6.50 0.64
CA GLY A 377 -16.28 6.18 1.62
C GLY A 377 -15.02 5.61 0.97
N TRP A 378 -15.15 5.02 -0.19
CA TRP A 378 -14.10 4.33 -0.94
C TRP A 378 -13.34 5.31 -1.87
N THR A 379 -14.06 5.89 -2.80
CA THR A 379 -13.51 6.82 -3.80
C THR A 379 -13.50 8.27 -3.31
N GLY A 380 -14.38 8.64 -2.40
CA GLY A 380 -14.42 9.97 -1.80
C GLY A 380 -13.16 10.36 -1.01
N ALA A 381 -12.26 9.39 -0.73
CA ALA A 381 -10.92 9.66 -0.20
C ALA A 381 -10.11 10.68 -1.04
N ILE A 382 -10.44 10.84 -2.33
CA ILE A 382 -9.82 11.85 -3.21
C ILE A 382 -9.97 13.27 -2.65
N ALA A 383 -11.08 13.59 -1.98
CA ALA A 383 -11.29 14.90 -1.38
C ALA A 383 -10.25 15.22 -0.29
N ALA A 384 -9.90 14.22 0.53
CA ALA A 384 -8.85 14.37 1.54
C ALA A 384 -7.47 14.55 0.89
N LEU A 385 -7.18 13.85 -0.20
CA LEU A 385 -5.91 14.00 -0.93
C LEU A 385 -5.79 15.39 -1.54
N ILE A 386 -6.85 15.91 -2.17
CA ILE A 386 -6.89 17.28 -2.71
C ILE A 386 -6.64 18.30 -1.58
N GLU A 387 -7.28 18.11 -0.44
CA GLU A 387 -7.12 19.00 0.72
C GLU A 387 -5.68 19.02 1.24
N ILE A 388 -5.07 17.84 1.40
CA ILE A 388 -3.68 17.69 1.88
C ILE A 388 -2.72 18.45 0.97
N PHE A 389 -2.70 18.13 -0.32
CA PHE A 389 -1.74 18.71 -1.26
C PHE A 389 -2.07 20.16 -1.65
N GLY A 390 -3.30 20.62 -1.39
CA GLY A 390 -3.69 22.04 -1.51
C GLY A 390 -3.25 22.91 -0.33
N LYS A 391 -2.96 22.31 0.83
CA LYS A 391 -2.64 23.05 2.07
C LYS A 391 -1.19 22.93 2.50
N VAL A 392 -0.51 21.85 2.15
CA VAL A 392 0.81 21.49 2.69
C VAL A 392 1.81 21.39 1.55
N ASP A 393 2.94 22.08 1.70
CA ASP A 393 4.10 21.90 0.83
C ASP A 393 5.10 20.91 1.43
N ALA A 394 6.10 20.49 0.62
CA ALA A 394 7.10 19.51 1.01
C ALA A 394 7.91 19.93 2.26
N LYS A 395 8.25 21.22 2.37
CA LYS A 395 9.06 21.74 3.49
C LYS A 395 8.24 21.83 4.77
N GLU A 396 6.98 22.24 4.67
CA GLU A 396 6.04 22.26 5.80
C GLU A 396 5.79 20.85 6.32
N PHE A 397 5.63 19.88 5.41
CA PHE A 397 5.47 18.46 5.77
C PHE A 397 6.69 17.92 6.53
N LEU A 398 7.91 18.22 6.09
CA LEU A 398 9.12 17.78 6.80
C LEU A 398 9.29 18.42 8.18
N LYS A 399 8.86 19.66 8.36
CA LYS A 399 8.97 20.38 9.64
C LYS A 399 7.99 19.86 10.69
N GLY A 400 6.73 19.60 10.29
CA GLY A 400 5.64 19.26 11.19
C GLY A 400 5.50 17.77 11.51
N GLY A 401 6.24 16.90 10.80
CA GLY A 401 5.95 15.46 10.83
C GLY A 401 4.60 15.13 10.18
N SER A 402 4.30 13.83 10.02
CA SER A 402 3.08 13.39 9.34
C SER A 402 1.78 13.82 10.07
N ALA A 403 1.80 13.88 11.40
CA ALA A 403 0.62 14.22 12.19
C ALA A 403 0.33 15.74 12.24
N GLU A 404 1.36 16.57 12.38
CA GLU A 404 1.22 18.04 12.46
C GLU A 404 0.91 18.67 11.10
N ALA A 405 1.48 18.15 10.02
CA ALA A 405 1.28 18.69 8.68
C ALA A 405 -0.19 18.55 8.21
N LEU A 406 -0.88 17.48 8.64
CA LEU A 406 -2.27 17.22 8.31
C LEU A 406 -3.28 18.00 9.16
N GLY A 407 -2.83 18.68 10.22
CA GLY A 407 -3.72 19.31 11.22
C GLY A 407 -3.61 20.82 11.38
N ARG A 408 -2.62 21.48 10.80
CA ARG A 408 -2.48 22.95 10.95
C ARG A 408 -3.56 23.69 10.18
N LYS A 409 -4.57 24.25 10.89
CA LYS A 409 -5.23 25.46 10.43
C LYS A 409 -4.16 26.57 10.38
N LYS A 410 -3.97 27.20 9.22
CA LYS A 410 -3.37 28.54 9.19
C LYS A 410 -4.27 29.43 10.02
N GLU A 411 -3.87 29.78 11.25
CA GLU A 411 -4.40 30.96 11.89
C GLU A 411 -4.05 32.13 10.96
N LYS A 412 -5.07 32.74 10.39
CA LYS A 412 -4.93 34.01 9.71
C LYS A 412 -4.49 35.04 10.77
N VAL A 413 -3.25 35.50 10.66
CA VAL A 413 -2.81 36.78 11.25
C VAL A 413 -3.47 37.90 10.48
#